data_4de118f0de5e0f163ad0766704a3bc97
#
_entry.id   4de118f0de5e0f163ad0766704a3bc97
#
_cell.length_a   1.000
_cell.length_b   1.000
_cell.length_c   1.000
_cell.angle_alpha   90.00
_cell.angle_beta   90.00
_cell.angle_gamma   90.00
#
_symmetry.space_group_name_H-M   'P 1'
#
loop_
_entity.id
_entity.type
_entity.pdbx_description
1 polymer ?
#
loop_
_entity_poly.entity_id
_entity_poly.type
_entity_poly.pdbx_seq_one_letter_code
_entity_poly.pdbx_strand_id
1 'polypeptide(L)'
;MNHKILNKLEQLVHISPQLLRQPNTLRHAIQSTFDIELDEIEYSHMGELVDRIDDKVLDNYFRNHWQAEMKKYKYSGLKLIDEVNSLNPRRVLDIGCGYHEFKGKIDNLVGIDPYNDAADLRVKLLDHHPDEKYDATLALGSINFGSTDKVFAELEHAVSLCNTGAVMFFRVNPGLPHDESDRPVGKNHSNWIYFYPWDANFIVNCAEQLNVDILDIKTDSHRGRIYFVWRTK
;
A
#
# COMPACT_ATOMS: atom_id res chain seq x y z
N MET A 1 -3.19 12.11 2.65
CA MET A 1 -4.16 12.37 3.75
C MET A 1 -5.46 11.64 3.46
N ASN A 2 -5.99 10.89 4.40
CA ASN A 2 -7.26 10.17 4.25
C ASN A 2 -8.45 11.11 4.47
N HIS A 3 -9.15 11.48 3.39
CA HIS A 3 -10.27 12.42 3.44
C HIS A 3 -11.47 11.95 4.28
N LYS A 4 -11.69 10.64 4.41
CA LYS A 4 -12.76 10.11 5.26
C LYS A 4 -12.47 10.35 6.73
N ILE A 5 -11.23 10.10 7.14
CA ILE A 5 -10.77 10.35 8.51
C ILE A 5 -10.84 11.85 8.79
N LEU A 6 -10.34 12.69 7.87
CA LEU A 6 -10.40 14.13 8.01
C LEU A 6 -11.84 14.63 8.21
N ASN A 7 -12.76 14.26 7.33
CA ASN A 7 -14.17 14.66 7.42
C ASN A 7 -14.80 14.21 8.75
N LYS A 8 -14.45 13.02 9.24
CA LYS A 8 -14.97 12.55 10.52
C LYS A 8 -14.41 13.33 11.71
N LEU A 9 -13.12 13.65 11.68
CA LEU A 9 -12.50 14.49 12.72
C LEU A 9 -13.06 15.90 12.71
N GLU A 10 -13.26 16.50 11.54
CA GLU A 10 -13.88 17.81 11.40
C GLU A 10 -15.31 17.83 11.96
N GLN A 11 -16.10 16.78 11.69
CA GLN A 11 -17.43 16.62 12.29
C GLN A 11 -17.37 16.55 13.83
N LEU A 12 -16.45 15.75 14.38
CA LEU A 12 -16.28 15.64 15.83
C LEU A 12 -15.89 16.98 16.46
N VAL A 13 -14.96 17.71 15.86
CA VAL A 13 -14.50 19.02 16.31
C VAL A 13 -15.60 20.06 16.14
N HIS A 14 -16.40 20.01 15.07
CA HIS A 14 -17.53 20.92 14.86
C HIS A 14 -18.61 20.74 15.94
N ILE A 15 -18.92 19.50 16.31
CA ILE A 15 -19.88 19.20 17.38
C ILE A 15 -19.34 19.64 18.76
N SER A 16 -18.05 19.50 18.99
CA SER A 16 -17.41 19.79 20.28
C SER A 16 -16.01 20.39 20.11
N PRO A 17 -15.91 21.71 19.82
CA PRO A 17 -14.62 22.38 19.58
C PRO A 17 -13.63 22.28 20.78
N GLN A 18 -14.15 22.10 21.99
CA GLN A 18 -13.33 21.88 23.18
C GLN A 18 -12.54 20.57 23.15
N LEU A 19 -12.88 19.60 22.27
CA LEU A 19 -12.14 18.37 22.10
C LEU A 19 -10.66 18.63 21.79
N LEU A 20 -10.37 19.64 20.97
CA LEU A 20 -8.99 20.03 20.65
C LEU A 20 -8.19 20.53 21.87
N ARG A 21 -8.88 21.00 22.92
CA ARG A 21 -8.27 21.52 24.14
C ARG A 21 -8.14 20.46 25.24
N GLN A 22 -8.70 19.28 25.01
CA GLN A 22 -8.74 18.17 25.98
C GLN A 22 -8.19 16.89 25.31
N PRO A 23 -6.86 16.71 25.27
CA PRO A 23 -6.23 15.62 24.55
C PRO A 23 -6.76 14.22 24.91
N ASN A 24 -7.06 13.97 26.19
CA ASN A 24 -7.62 12.70 26.64
C ASN A 24 -9.04 12.44 26.12
N THR A 25 -9.87 13.48 26.06
CA THR A 25 -11.24 13.38 25.54
C THR A 25 -11.22 13.11 24.04
N LEU A 26 -10.35 13.79 23.30
CA LEU A 26 -10.20 13.57 21.88
C LEU A 26 -9.61 12.18 21.58
N ARG A 27 -8.63 11.72 22.34
CA ARG A 27 -8.09 10.36 22.25
C ARG A 27 -9.19 9.32 22.42
N HIS A 28 -10.03 9.45 23.44
CA HIS A 28 -11.14 8.54 23.65
C HIS A 28 -12.18 8.60 22.53
N ALA A 29 -12.48 9.79 22.00
CA ALA A 29 -13.36 9.94 20.85
C ALA A 29 -12.80 9.27 19.58
N ILE A 30 -11.49 9.40 19.32
CA ILE A 30 -10.80 8.75 18.21
C ILE A 30 -10.83 7.24 18.40
N GLN A 31 -10.43 6.73 19.57
CA GLN A 31 -10.45 5.30 19.88
C GLN A 31 -11.85 4.71 19.68
N SER A 32 -12.89 5.36 20.19
CA SER A 32 -14.27 4.86 20.02
C SER A 32 -14.79 4.95 18.59
N THR A 33 -14.29 5.92 17.80
CA THR A 33 -14.73 6.12 16.40
C THR A 33 -14.02 5.19 15.43
N PHE A 34 -12.72 5.01 15.60
CA PHE A 34 -11.86 4.27 14.66
C PHE A 34 -11.44 2.89 15.19
N ASP A 35 -11.79 2.56 16.45
CA ASP A 35 -11.39 1.32 17.15
C ASP A 35 -9.87 1.11 17.14
N ILE A 36 -9.13 2.19 17.33
CA ILE A 36 -7.66 2.20 17.41
C ILE A 36 -7.20 2.97 18.63
N GLU A 37 -6.08 2.56 19.20
CA GLU A 37 -5.42 3.29 20.28
C GLU A 37 -4.29 4.15 19.70
N LEU A 38 -4.30 5.44 20.08
CA LEU A 38 -3.19 6.36 19.83
C LEU A 38 -2.51 6.63 21.14
N ASP A 39 -1.18 6.44 21.19
CA ASP A 39 -0.37 6.73 22.38
C ASP A 39 -0.49 8.21 22.77
N GLU A 40 0.53 8.96 22.86
CA GLU A 40 0.42 10.39 23.13
C GLU A 40 0.07 11.16 21.85
N ILE A 41 -0.87 12.10 21.98
CA ILE A 41 -1.30 12.95 20.86
C ILE A 41 -0.90 14.39 21.17
N GLU A 42 0.12 14.88 20.47
CA GLU A 42 0.41 16.31 20.41
C GLU A 42 -0.31 16.91 19.18
N TYR A 43 -1.19 17.89 19.44
CA TYR A 43 -1.96 18.52 18.37
C TYR A 43 -1.32 19.84 17.97
N SER A 44 -0.41 19.82 17.04
CA SER A 44 0.00 21.00 16.31
C SER A 44 -0.70 21.11 14.95
N HIS A 45 -1.11 19.97 14.33
CA HIS A 45 -1.62 19.99 12.97
C HIS A 45 -2.64 18.86 12.70
N MET A 46 -3.82 19.20 12.16
CA MET A 46 -4.87 18.24 11.84
C MET A 46 -4.42 17.21 10.78
N GLY A 47 -3.56 17.63 9.82
CA GLY A 47 -3.02 16.75 8.80
C GLY A 47 -2.17 15.63 9.39
N GLU A 48 -1.26 15.95 10.30
CA GLU A 48 -0.41 14.95 10.97
C GLU A 48 -1.23 13.96 11.79
N LEU A 49 -2.31 14.44 12.43
CA LEU A 49 -3.23 13.58 13.17
C LEU A 49 -3.93 12.59 12.23
N VAL A 50 -4.43 13.07 11.07
CA VAL A 50 -5.07 12.21 10.08
C VAL A 50 -4.12 11.14 9.58
N ASP A 51 -2.88 11.51 9.27
CA ASP A 51 -1.88 10.56 8.77
C ASP A 51 -1.49 9.53 9.84
N ARG A 52 -1.39 9.94 11.11
CA ARG A 52 -1.17 9.00 12.24
C ARG A 52 -2.35 8.03 12.43
N ILE A 53 -3.58 8.51 12.30
CA ILE A 53 -4.77 7.64 12.37
C ILE A 53 -4.78 6.69 11.19
N ASP A 54 -4.51 7.17 9.98
CA ASP A 54 -4.48 6.35 8.77
C ASP A 54 -3.43 5.22 8.89
N ASP A 55 -2.23 5.53 9.35
CA ASP A 55 -1.18 4.53 9.61
C ASP A 55 -1.65 3.46 10.62
N LYS A 56 -2.34 3.86 11.69
CA LYS A 56 -2.87 2.91 12.69
C LYS A 56 -4.04 2.10 12.15
N VAL A 57 -4.91 2.69 11.35
CA VAL A 57 -6.01 1.97 10.67
C VAL A 57 -5.44 0.92 9.72
N LEU A 58 -4.43 1.26 8.93
CA LEU A 58 -3.75 0.32 8.03
C LEU A 58 -3.03 -0.78 8.81
N ASP A 59 -2.29 -0.44 9.87
CA ASP A 59 -1.62 -1.41 10.73
C ASP A 59 -2.60 -2.43 11.30
N ASN A 60 -3.70 -1.95 11.91
CA ASN A 60 -4.74 -2.81 12.48
C ASN A 60 -5.41 -3.69 11.41
N TYR A 61 -5.73 -3.13 10.25
CA TYR A 61 -6.33 -3.87 9.16
C TYR A 61 -5.42 -4.99 8.65
N PHE A 62 -4.16 -4.71 8.35
CA PHE A 62 -3.25 -5.70 7.78
C PHE A 62 -2.83 -6.76 8.79
N ARG A 63 -2.71 -6.43 10.09
CA ARG A 63 -2.41 -7.43 11.13
C ARG A 63 -3.58 -8.34 11.45
N ASN A 64 -4.80 -7.81 11.50
CA ASN A 64 -5.90 -8.50 12.16
C ASN A 64 -7.04 -8.90 11.21
N HIS A 65 -7.17 -8.25 10.05
CA HIS A 65 -8.36 -8.41 9.19
C HIS A 65 -8.04 -8.81 7.76
N TRP A 66 -6.87 -8.47 7.25
CA TRP A 66 -6.51 -8.80 5.87
C TRP A 66 -6.25 -10.30 5.70
N GLN A 67 -6.75 -10.84 4.57
CA GLN A 67 -6.51 -12.22 4.18
C GLN A 67 -6.06 -12.27 2.72
N ALA A 68 -5.00 -13.04 2.46
CA ALA A 68 -4.48 -13.21 1.11
C ALA A 68 -5.42 -14.02 0.24
N GLU A 69 -5.73 -13.51 -0.95
CA GLU A 69 -6.53 -14.21 -1.97
C GLU A 69 -5.70 -14.56 -3.21
N MET A 70 -4.53 -15.15 -3.05
CA MET A 70 -3.55 -15.40 -4.13
C MET A 70 -4.08 -16.24 -5.29
N LYS A 71 -5.01 -17.14 -5.04
CA LYS A 71 -5.43 -18.16 -6.03
C LYS A 71 -6.26 -17.65 -7.22
N LYS A 72 -6.68 -16.40 -7.20
CA LYS A 72 -7.74 -15.91 -8.12
C LYS A 72 -7.29 -14.80 -9.09
N TYR A 73 -6.03 -14.46 -9.16
CA TYR A 73 -5.57 -13.37 -10.01
C TYR A 73 -5.20 -13.84 -11.42
N LYS A 74 -5.74 -13.15 -12.43
CA LYS A 74 -5.52 -13.50 -13.85
C LYS A 74 -4.09 -13.18 -14.31
N TYR A 75 -3.54 -12.05 -13.88
CA TYR A 75 -2.26 -11.53 -14.36
C TYR A 75 -1.24 -11.34 -13.22
N SER A 76 -1.50 -11.86 -12.03
CA SER A 76 -0.62 -11.70 -10.88
C SER A 76 -0.68 -12.92 -9.95
N GLY A 77 -0.08 -12.82 -8.80
CA GLY A 77 -0.05 -13.91 -7.85
C GLY A 77 0.81 -15.07 -8.39
N LEU A 78 0.37 -16.29 -8.18
CA LEU A 78 1.14 -17.49 -8.56
C LEU A 78 1.49 -17.59 -10.05
N LYS A 79 0.80 -16.85 -10.91
CA LYS A 79 1.12 -16.81 -12.36
C LYS A 79 2.40 -16.07 -12.69
N LEU A 80 2.89 -15.21 -11.80
CA LEU A 80 4.15 -14.49 -12.02
C LEU A 80 5.38 -15.31 -11.69
N ILE A 81 5.25 -16.45 -11.02
CA ILE A 81 6.40 -17.25 -10.57
C ILE A 81 7.31 -17.61 -11.74
N ASP A 82 6.75 -18.22 -12.78
CA ASP A 82 7.52 -18.64 -13.95
C ASP A 82 8.09 -17.44 -14.72
N GLU A 83 7.31 -16.34 -14.81
CA GLU A 83 7.73 -15.12 -15.50
C GLU A 83 8.92 -14.48 -14.78
N VAL A 84 8.84 -14.32 -13.45
CA VAL A 84 9.93 -13.75 -12.65
C VAL A 84 11.16 -14.65 -12.69
N ASN A 85 11.01 -15.97 -12.49
CA ASN A 85 12.14 -16.90 -12.50
C ASN A 85 12.81 -16.96 -13.90
N SER A 86 12.06 -16.79 -14.99
CA SER A 86 12.62 -16.75 -16.34
C SER A 86 13.58 -15.57 -16.60
N LEU A 87 13.51 -14.52 -15.79
CA LEU A 87 14.43 -13.39 -15.83
C LEU A 87 15.81 -13.74 -15.24
N ASN A 88 15.95 -14.89 -14.57
CA ASN A 88 17.15 -15.32 -13.83
C ASN A 88 17.69 -14.21 -12.91
N PRO A 89 16.85 -13.60 -12.05
CA PRO A 89 17.26 -12.47 -11.22
C PRO A 89 18.21 -12.94 -10.11
N ARG A 90 19.23 -12.15 -9.83
CA ARG A 90 20.13 -12.41 -8.69
C ARG A 90 19.47 -12.04 -7.36
N ARG A 91 18.56 -11.05 -7.38
CA ARG A 91 17.78 -10.61 -6.21
C ARG A 91 16.40 -10.13 -6.65
N VAL A 92 15.38 -10.58 -5.93
CA VAL A 92 13.98 -10.18 -6.15
C VAL A 92 13.44 -9.55 -4.85
N LEU A 93 12.71 -8.44 -4.95
CA LEU A 93 12.02 -7.81 -3.82
C LEU A 93 10.51 -8.00 -3.95
N ASP A 94 9.87 -8.55 -2.92
CA ASP A 94 8.40 -8.57 -2.77
C ASP A 94 7.97 -7.50 -1.77
N ILE A 95 7.42 -6.40 -2.29
CA ILE A 95 7.01 -5.22 -1.53
C ILE A 95 5.61 -5.44 -0.99
N GLY A 96 5.47 -5.48 0.34
CA GLY A 96 4.23 -5.84 1.00
C GLY A 96 3.87 -7.31 0.76
N CYS A 97 4.82 -8.19 1.07
CA CYS A 97 4.73 -9.62 0.77
C CYS A 97 3.61 -10.36 1.53
N GLY A 98 2.98 -9.73 2.53
CA GLY A 98 1.93 -10.33 3.33
C GLY A 98 2.40 -11.62 3.99
N TYR A 99 1.69 -12.73 3.76
CA TYR A 99 2.06 -14.05 4.28
C TYR A 99 3.25 -14.70 3.55
N HIS A 100 3.96 -13.95 2.72
CA HIS A 100 5.16 -14.39 1.99
C HIS A 100 4.93 -15.67 1.16
N GLU A 101 3.82 -15.71 0.41
CA GLU A 101 3.41 -16.92 -0.31
C GLU A 101 4.31 -17.30 -1.50
N PHE A 102 5.16 -16.39 -1.96
CA PHE A 102 6.16 -16.65 -2.99
C PHE A 102 7.47 -17.24 -2.45
N LYS A 103 7.65 -17.28 -1.13
CA LYS A 103 8.87 -17.84 -0.51
C LYS A 103 9.10 -19.27 -0.93
N GLY A 104 10.30 -19.55 -1.43
CA GLY A 104 10.69 -20.86 -1.97
C GLY A 104 10.06 -21.22 -3.32
N LYS A 105 9.35 -20.31 -3.99
CA LYS A 105 8.79 -20.46 -5.33
C LYS A 105 9.42 -19.50 -6.33
N ILE A 106 9.77 -18.29 -5.88
CA ILE A 106 10.58 -17.33 -6.64
C ILE A 106 11.99 -17.40 -6.08
N ASP A 107 12.95 -17.53 -6.99
CA ASP A 107 14.36 -17.62 -6.64
C ASP A 107 14.90 -16.29 -6.11
N ASN A 108 15.77 -16.35 -5.11
CA ASN A 108 16.46 -15.18 -4.54
C ASN A 108 15.51 -14.07 -4.02
N LEU A 109 14.32 -14.44 -3.56
CA LEU A 109 13.29 -13.54 -3.07
C LEU A 109 13.59 -13.03 -1.66
N VAL A 110 13.44 -11.73 -1.49
CA VAL A 110 13.38 -11.03 -0.19
C VAL A 110 12.02 -10.39 -0.07
N GLY A 111 11.25 -10.78 0.94
CA GLY A 111 9.93 -10.19 1.23
C GLY A 111 10.01 -9.14 2.33
N ILE A 112 9.48 -7.94 2.06
CA ILE A 112 9.32 -6.91 3.07
C ILE A 112 7.82 -6.65 3.35
N ASP A 113 7.46 -6.52 4.61
CA ASP A 113 6.11 -6.17 5.05
C ASP A 113 6.15 -5.59 6.47
N PRO A 114 5.62 -4.38 6.74
CA PRO A 114 5.70 -3.80 8.08
C PRO A 114 4.74 -4.47 9.06
N TYR A 115 3.74 -5.20 8.58
CA TYR A 115 2.63 -5.69 9.38
C TYR A 115 2.66 -7.19 9.65
N ASN A 116 3.34 -7.97 8.80
CA ASN A 116 3.28 -9.43 8.84
C ASN A 116 4.59 -10.06 9.32
N ASP A 117 4.48 -11.01 10.26
CA ASP A 117 5.63 -11.72 10.83
C ASP A 117 6.25 -12.76 9.87
N ALA A 118 5.55 -13.11 8.78
CA ALA A 118 6.07 -14.01 7.76
C ALA A 118 7.10 -13.36 6.82
N ALA A 119 7.19 -12.02 6.82
CA ALA A 119 8.15 -11.27 6.01
C ALA A 119 9.60 -11.57 6.45
N ASP A 120 10.54 -11.55 5.50
CA ASP A 120 11.97 -11.65 5.83
C ASP A 120 12.44 -10.41 6.60
N LEU A 121 11.90 -9.23 6.26
CA LEU A 121 12.17 -7.96 6.95
C LEU A 121 10.85 -7.24 7.26
N ARG A 122 10.67 -6.90 8.54
CA ARG A 122 9.52 -6.12 9.00
C ARG A 122 9.82 -4.63 8.89
N VAL A 123 9.68 -4.11 7.68
CA VAL A 123 10.02 -2.71 7.36
C VAL A 123 9.04 -2.14 6.35
N LYS A 124 8.73 -0.85 6.46
CA LYS A 124 7.99 -0.11 5.42
C LYS A 124 8.89 0.06 4.19
N LEU A 125 8.30 0.16 3.00
CA LEU A 125 9.07 0.36 1.77
C LEU A 125 10.02 1.56 1.85
N LEU A 126 9.53 2.71 2.32
CA LEU A 126 10.33 3.95 2.42
C LEU A 126 11.49 3.87 3.43
N ASP A 127 11.45 2.92 4.36
CA ASP A 127 12.49 2.70 5.37
C ASP A 127 13.44 1.56 4.96
N HIS A 128 13.22 0.92 3.80
CA HIS A 128 14.05 -0.18 3.32
C HIS A 128 15.23 0.35 2.51
N HIS A 129 16.43 0.24 3.05
CA HIS A 129 17.69 0.70 2.44
C HIS A 129 18.70 -0.45 2.38
N PRO A 130 18.60 -1.34 1.37
CA PRO A 130 19.52 -2.48 1.24
C PRO A 130 20.88 -2.07 0.70
N ASP A 131 21.91 -2.83 1.03
CA ASP A 131 23.27 -2.63 0.49
C ASP A 131 23.37 -2.95 -1.00
N GLU A 132 22.53 -3.87 -1.49
CA GLU A 132 22.52 -4.29 -2.90
C GLU A 132 21.13 -4.13 -3.51
N LYS A 133 21.10 -3.65 -4.76
CA LYS A 133 19.87 -3.44 -5.53
C LYS A 133 19.27 -4.75 -6.05
N TYR A 134 18.02 -4.65 -6.51
CA TYR A 134 17.21 -5.75 -7.00
C TYR A 134 17.14 -5.77 -8.53
N ASP A 135 17.07 -6.96 -9.12
CA ASP A 135 16.92 -7.18 -10.56
C ASP A 135 15.43 -7.35 -10.96
N ALA A 136 14.58 -7.68 -9.99
CA ALA A 136 13.13 -7.67 -10.16
C ALA A 136 12.43 -7.26 -8.87
N THR A 137 11.24 -6.65 -9.00
CA THR A 137 10.39 -6.31 -7.85
C THR A 137 8.93 -6.65 -8.10
N LEU A 138 8.23 -7.03 -7.04
CA LEU A 138 6.79 -7.26 -7.01
C LEU A 138 6.14 -6.26 -6.04
N ALA A 139 5.06 -5.60 -6.46
CA ALA A 139 4.22 -4.75 -5.61
C ALA A 139 2.74 -5.06 -5.91
N LEU A 140 2.26 -6.18 -5.36
CA LEU A 140 0.98 -6.75 -5.75
C LEU A 140 -0.16 -6.30 -4.81
N GLY A 141 -0.38 -5.00 -4.75
CA GLY A 141 -1.41 -4.35 -3.93
C GLY A 141 -0.88 -3.64 -2.70
N SER A 142 0.42 -3.52 -2.55
CA SER A 142 1.10 -2.82 -1.44
C SER A 142 1.16 -1.31 -1.67
N ILE A 143 1.53 -0.84 -2.87
CA ILE A 143 1.56 0.58 -3.22
C ILE A 143 0.15 1.01 -3.68
N ASN A 144 -0.75 1.16 -2.75
CA ASN A 144 -2.19 1.30 -3.04
C ASN A 144 -2.90 2.25 -2.07
N PHE A 145 -2.19 2.86 -1.14
CA PHE A 145 -2.80 3.58 -0.03
C PHE A 145 -2.18 4.97 0.16
N GLY A 146 -3.03 5.93 0.49
CA GLY A 146 -2.62 7.27 0.83
C GLY A 146 -2.77 8.29 -0.31
N SER A 147 -2.10 9.43 -0.15
CA SER A 147 -2.15 10.55 -1.10
C SER A 147 -1.31 10.28 -2.37
N THR A 148 -1.51 11.10 -3.39
CA THR A 148 -0.70 11.09 -4.61
C THR A 148 0.79 11.20 -4.29
N ASP A 149 1.15 12.11 -3.39
CA ASP A 149 2.55 12.36 -3.02
C ASP A 149 3.16 11.12 -2.35
N LYS A 150 2.41 10.45 -1.45
CA LYS A 150 2.85 9.22 -0.80
C LYS A 150 3.06 8.10 -1.82
N VAL A 151 2.08 7.86 -2.68
CA VAL A 151 2.16 6.82 -3.71
C VAL A 151 3.33 7.09 -4.66
N PHE A 152 3.52 8.34 -5.08
CA PHE A 152 4.64 8.72 -5.92
C PHE A 152 5.99 8.51 -5.23
N ALA A 153 6.12 8.91 -3.97
CA ALA A 153 7.34 8.68 -3.18
C ALA A 153 7.64 7.17 -3.01
N GLU A 154 6.62 6.34 -2.80
CA GLU A 154 6.78 4.88 -2.75
C GLU A 154 7.25 4.30 -4.09
N LEU A 155 6.71 4.79 -5.23
CA LEU A 155 7.17 4.38 -6.56
C LEU A 155 8.61 4.81 -6.82
N GLU A 156 8.95 6.07 -6.54
CA GLU A 156 10.29 6.62 -6.70
C GLU A 156 11.31 5.82 -5.88
N HIS A 157 10.97 5.54 -4.62
CA HIS A 157 11.83 4.73 -3.78
C HIS A 157 11.97 3.31 -4.31
N ALA A 158 10.87 2.64 -4.72
CA ALA A 158 10.92 1.31 -5.32
C ALA A 158 11.82 1.25 -6.57
N VAL A 159 11.75 2.28 -7.45
CA VAL A 159 12.64 2.41 -8.61
C VAL A 159 14.10 2.59 -8.17
N SER A 160 14.36 3.38 -7.14
CA SER A 160 15.73 3.62 -6.63
C SER A 160 16.41 2.36 -6.08
N LEU A 161 15.61 1.39 -5.61
CA LEU A 161 16.08 0.10 -5.12
C LEU A 161 16.47 -0.89 -6.24
N CYS A 162 16.19 -0.56 -7.49
CA CYS A 162 16.38 -1.43 -8.64
C CYS A 162 17.71 -1.18 -9.37
N ASN A 163 18.27 -2.24 -9.94
CA ASN A 163 19.34 -2.15 -10.92
C ASN A 163 18.81 -1.62 -12.26
N THR A 164 19.67 -1.06 -13.11
CA THR A 164 19.36 -0.78 -14.52
C THR A 164 18.87 -2.06 -15.22
N GLY A 165 17.76 -1.96 -15.95
CA GLY A 165 17.13 -3.08 -16.64
C GLY A 165 16.26 -3.98 -15.75
N ALA A 166 16.12 -3.68 -14.47
CA ALA A 166 15.24 -4.44 -13.56
C ALA A 166 13.78 -4.39 -14.01
N VAL A 167 13.07 -5.49 -13.83
CA VAL A 167 11.65 -5.60 -14.18
C VAL A 167 10.79 -5.50 -12.92
N MET A 168 9.80 -4.62 -12.96
CA MET A 168 8.93 -4.30 -11.82
C MET A 168 7.47 -4.66 -12.15
N PHE A 169 6.88 -5.52 -11.34
CA PHE A 169 5.50 -6.01 -11.52
C PHE A 169 4.57 -5.37 -10.50
N PHE A 170 3.51 -4.75 -10.97
CA PHE A 170 2.55 -4.06 -10.12
C PHE A 170 1.13 -4.60 -10.32
N ARG A 171 0.38 -4.61 -9.22
CA ARG A 171 -1.07 -4.77 -9.21
C ARG A 171 -1.68 -3.70 -8.33
N VAL A 172 -2.58 -2.90 -8.89
CA VAL A 172 -3.20 -1.78 -8.18
C VAL A 172 -4.71 -1.79 -8.35
N ASN A 173 -5.41 -1.10 -7.46
CA ASN A 173 -6.85 -0.94 -7.53
C ASN A 173 -7.18 0.29 -8.40
N PRO A 174 -8.16 0.18 -9.31
CA PRO A 174 -8.63 1.35 -10.05
C PRO A 174 -9.39 2.32 -9.15
N GLY A 175 -9.41 3.57 -9.56
CA GLY A 175 -10.16 4.63 -8.89
C GLY A 175 -11.67 4.55 -9.10
N LEU A 176 -12.28 3.46 -8.70
CA LEU A 176 -13.74 3.36 -8.76
C LEU A 176 -14.35 3.82 -7.42
N PRO A 177 -15.33 4.74 -7.47
CA PRO A 177 -16.01 5.24 -6.27
C PRO A 177 -16.70 4.16 -5.43
N HIS A 178 -16.89 2.98 -5.99
CA HIS A 178 -17.67 1.89 -5.41
C HIS A 178 -16.87 0.90 -4.57
N ASP A 179 -15.52 0.93 -4.61
CA ASP A 179 -14.70 -0.07 -3.90
C ASP A 179 -14.74 0.07 -2.38
N GLU A 180 -15.32 1.16 -1.90
CA GLU A 180 -15.35 1.47 -0.48
C GLU A 180 -16.63 1.06 0.24
N SER A 181 -17.76 0.97 -0.50
CA SER A 181 -19.07 0.74 0.12
C SER A 181 -19.53 -0.71 0.10
N ASP A 182 -19.01 -1.53 -0.81
CA ASP A 182 -19.63 -2.84 -1.15
C ASP A 182 -18.85 -4.06 -0.68
N ARG A 183 -17.73 -3.89 0.04
CA ARG A 183 -17.09 -5.06 0.66
C ARG A 183 -17.71 -5.31 2.02
N PRO A 184 -18.45 -6.42 2.21
CA PRO A 184 -18.80 -6.89 3.53
C PRO A 184 -17.54 -7.47 4.20
N VAL A 185 -16.60 -6.61 4.53
CA VAL A 185 -15.48 -7.01 5.38
C VAL A 185 -15.92 -6.75 6.81
N GLY A 186 -15.91 -7.83 7.59
CA GLY A 186 -16.41 -7.81 8.93
C GLY A 186 -15.90 -6.63 9.74
N LYS A 187 -16.86 -5.91 10.30
CA LYS A 187 -16.77 -4.90 11.35
C LYS A 187 -15.75 -3.76 11.16
N ASN A 188 -16.26 -2.63 10.75
CA ASN A 188 -15.78 -1.25 10.99
C ASN A 188 -14.43 -0.76 10.43
N HIS A 189 -13.40 -1.61 10.23
CA HIS A 189 -12.06 -1.13 9.90
C HIS A 189 -11.84 -0.84 8.41
N SER A 190 -12.45 -1.62 7.53
CA SER A 190 -12.32 -1.41 6.07
C SER A 190 -12.99 -0.11 5.57
N ASN A 191 -13.94 0.43 6.35
CA ASN A 191 -14.61 1.68 5.99
C ASN A 191 -13.70 2.91 6.09
N TRP A 192 -12.55 2.79 6.73
CA TRP A 192 -11.60 3.89 6.93
C TRP A 192 -10.38 3.79 6.02
N ILE A 193 -10.18 2.66 5.32
CA ILE A 193 -9.08 2.48 4.40
C ILE A 193 -9.36 3.29 3.14
N TYR A 194 -8.41 4.13 2.76
CA TYR A 194 -8.43 4.89 1.52
C TYR A 194 -7.50 4.24 0.51
N PHE A 195 -8.07 3.62 -0.52
CA PHE A 195 -7.32 3.15 -1.68
C PHE A 195 -7.03 4.33 -2.60
N TYR A 196 -5.80 4.45 -3.04
CA TYR A 196 -5.46 5.42 -4.07
C TYR A 196 -6.20 5.09 -5.38
N PRO A 197 -6.83 6.07 -6.03
CA PRO A 197 -7.62 5.84 -7.24
C PRO A 197 -6.73 5.75 -8.48
N TRP A 198 -6.10 4.62 -8.68
CA TRP A 198 -5.22 4.38 -9.81
C TRP A 198 -5.94 4.46 -11.16
N ASP A 199 -5.30 5.10 -12.13
CA ASP A 199 -5.71 5.07 -13.55
C ASP A 199 -4.48 4.96 -14.48
N ALA A 200 -4.73 4.71 -15.76
CA ALA A 200 -3.67 4.53 -16.74
C ALA A 200 -2.86 5.82 -16.99
N ASN A 201 -3.48 6.99 -16.89
CA ASN A 201 -2.77 8.27 -17.10
C ASN A 201 -1.78 8.52 -15.98
N PHE A 202 -2.17 8.23 -14.73
CA PHE A 202 -1.26 8.34 -13.59
C PHE A 202 -0.07 7.38 -13.74
N ILE A 203 -0.29 6.13 -14.17
CA ILE A 203 0.78 5.16 -14.42
C ILE A 203 1.77 5.66 -15.47
N VAL A 204 1.26 6.21 -16.59
CA VAL A 204 2.10 6.77 -17.67
C VAL A 204 2.88 7.98 -17.17
N ASN A 205 2.22 8.91 -16.49
CA ASN A 205 2.88 10.12 -15.97
C ASN A 205 3.98 9.79 -14.95
N CYS A 206 3.75 8.81 -14.07
CA CYS A 206 4.77 8.34 -13.13
C CYS A 206 5.95 7.70 -13.87
N ALA A 207 5.69 6.86 -14.88
CA ALA A 207 6.74 6.22 -15.65
C ALA A 207 7.64 7.25 -16.37
N GLU A 208 7.05 8.30 -16.94
CA GLU A 208 7.78 9.40 -17.56
C GLU A 208 8.64 10.16 -16.55
N GLN A 209 8.08 10.54 -15.40
CA GLN A 209 8.80 11.28 -14.36
C GLN A 209 9.95 10.46 -13.74
N LEU A 210 9.74 9.15 -13.55
CA LEU A 210 10.73 8.24 -12.97
C LEU A 210 11.70 7.66 -14.01
N ASN A 211 11.54 8.05 -15.28
CA ASN A 211 12.38 7.62 -16.40
C ASN A 211 12.48 6.08 -16.51
N VAL A 212 11.33 5.39 -16.45
CA VAL A 212 11.21 3.94 -16.65
C VAL A 212 10.43 3.64 -17.92
N ASP A 213 10.68 2.46 -18.51
CA ASP A 213 9.91 1.98 -19.67
C ASP A 213 8.68 1.22 -19.22
N ILE A 214 7.54 1.48 -19.83
CA ILE A 214 6.32 0.69 -19.65
C ILE A 214 6.39 -0.49 -20.60
N LEU A 215 6.44 -1.71 -20.05
CA LEU A 215 6.43 -2.95 -20.84
C LEU A 215 5.02 -3.43 -21.11
N ASP A 216 4.10 -3.25 -20.17
CA ASP A 216 2.73 -3.73 -20.28
C ASP A 216 1.79 -2.97 -19.34
N ILE A 217 0.51 -2.79 -19.76
CA ILE A 217 -0.60 -2.35 -18.91
C ILE A 217 -1.82 -3.20 -19.25
N LYS A 218 -2.38 -3.89 -18.27
CA LYS A 218 -3.55 -4.74 -18.41
C LYS A 218 -4.62 -4.40 -17.39
N THR A 219 -5.88 -4.55 -17.78
CA THR A 219 -7.02 -4.40 -16.87
C THR A 219 -7.78 -5.73 -16.78
N ASP A 220 -8.10 -6.15 -15.57
CA ASP A 220 -8.99 -7.26 -15.33
C ASP A 220 -10.44 -6.75 -15.24
N SER A 221 -11.22 -7.01 -16.28
CA SER A 221 -12.61 -6.57 -16.37
C SER A 221 -13.52 -7.13 -15.27
N HIS A 222 -13.17 -8.28 -14.68
CA HIS A 222 -13.98 -8.92 -13.65
C HIS A 222 -13.80 -8.25 -12.28
N ARG A 223 -12.59 -7.75 -11.98
CA ARG A 223 -12.26 -7.13 -10.69
C ARG A 223 -11.83 -5.66 -10.80
N GLY A 224 -11.78 -5.14 -12.02
CA GLY A 224 -11.36 -3.79 -12.31
C GLY A 224 -9.89 -3.50 -11.96
N ARG A 225 -9.09 -4.50 -11.61
CA ARG A 225 -7.70 -4.28 -11.20
C ARG A 225 -6.81 -3.95 -12.38
N ILE A 226 -5.86 -3.05 -12.16
CA ILE A 226 -4.85 -2.69 -13.15
C ILE A 226 -3.56 -3.42 -12.80
N TYR A 227 -2.94 -4.01 -13.81
CA TYR A 227 -1.64 -4.67 -13.76
C TYR A 227 -0.73 -3.95 -14.72
N PHE A 228 0.45 -3.58 -14.27
CA PHE A 228 1.44 -2.98 -15.16
C PHE A 228 2.84 -3.48 -14.83
N VAL A 229 3.69 -3.44 -15.84
CA VAL A 229 5.08 -3.87 -15.76
C VAL A 229 5.97 -2.75 -16.26
N TRP A 230 6.94 -2.37 -15.46
CA TRP A 230 7.95 -1.39 -15.79
C TRP A 230 9.33 -2.02 -15.93
N ARG A 231 10.22 -1.33 -16.65
CA ARG A 231 11.64 -1.62 -16.68
C ARG A 231 12.43 -0.35 -16.38
N THR A 232 13.36 -0.44 -15.44
CA THR A 232 14.29 0.66 -15.12
C THR A 232 15.30 0.86 -16.26
N LYS A 233 15.69 2.13 -16.50
CA LYS A 233 16.72 2.50 -17.49
C LYS A 233 18.10 2.56 -16.88
#